data_eb8871887ccf404e473e4c4171240aa6
#
_entry.id   eb8871887ccf404e473e4c4171240aa6
#
_cell.length_a   1.000
_cell.length_b   1.000
_cell.length_c   1.000
_cell.angle_alpha   90.00
_cell.angle_beta   90.00
_cell.angle_gamma   90.00
#
_symmetry.space_group_name_H-M   'P 1'
#
loop_
_entity.id
_entity.type
_entity.pdbx_description
1 polymer ?
#
loop_
_entity_poly.entity_id
_entity_poly.type
_entity_poly.pdbx_seq_one_letter_code
_entity_poly.pdbx_strand_id
1 'polypeptide(L)'
;GDLYYTDVYRHMANSLKTNYLSSTGETSTAEKGGCLIATAAYGSEMAPQVQLLREIRDNTVLQTTSGTTFMSGFNQFYYSFSPQIADYERENPVFKEIVKVSLTPLLTSLTLLNYVDVDSEQEILGYGIGIILLNIGMYFVAPAAAIIAIKNKIKRQ
;
A
#
# COMPACT_ATOMS: atom_id res chain seq x y z
N GLY A 1 31.51 -19.14 35.60
CA GLY A 1 31.58 -18.32 34.35
C GLY A 1 30.72 -18.86 33.21
N ASP A 2 30.40 -20.19 33.22
CA ASP A 2 29.80 -20.86 32.05
C ASP A 2 28.26 -20.69 31.90
N LEU A 3 27.59 -20.38 32.99
CA LEU A 3 26.11 -20.20 32.97
C LEU A 3 25.68 -18.91 32.29
N TYR A 4 26.46 -17.86 32.37
CA TYR A 4 26.13 -16.55 31.73
C TYR A 4 26.20 -16.59 30.20
N TYR A 5 27.18 -17.31 29.66
CA TYR A 5 27.32 -17.47 28.21
C TYR A 5 26.22 -18.33 27.61
N THR A 6 25.81 -19.39 28.29
CA THR A 6 24.73 -20.28 27.85
C THR A 6 23.38 -19.56 27.76
N ASP A 7 23.08 -18.65 28.66
CA ASP A 7 21.81 -17.89 28.63
C ASP A 7 21.82 -16.84 27.55
N VAL A 8 22.94 -16.16 27.30
CA VAL A 8 23.07 -15.19 26.20
C VAL A 8 22.92 -15.87 24.85
N TYR A 9 23.57 -17.03 24.63
CA TYR A 9 23.43 -17.78 23.38
C TYR A 9 22.02 -18.33 23.20
N ARG A 10 21.35 -18.75 24.26
CA ARG A 10 19.97 -19.24 24.24
C ARG A 10 19.00 -18.08 23.87
N HIS A 11 19.20 -16.90 24.43
CA HIS A 11 18.43 -15.69 24.09
C HIS A 11 18.62 -15.27 22.62
N MET A 12 19.87 -15.27 22.14
CA MET A 12 20.17 -14.98 20.73
C MET A 12 19.54 -16.03 19.80
N ALA A 13 19.68 -17.31 20.10
CA ALA A 13 19.11 -18.39 19.31
C ALA A 13 17.58 -18.31 19.27
N ASN A 14 16.91 -17.98 20.38
CA ASN A 14 15.48 -17.80 20.43
C ASN A 14 15.03 -16.54 19.67
N SER A 15 15.77 -15.44 19.74
CA SER A 15 15.49 -14.22 18.97
C SER A 15 15.65 -14.46 17.47
N LEU A 16 16.71 -15.17 17.06
CA LEU A 16 16.92 -15.56 15.66
C LEU A 16 15.84 -16.51 15.17
N LYS A 17 15.47 -17.51 15.99
CA LYS A 17 14.41 -18.46 15.67
C LYS A 17 13.04 -17.77 15.56
N THR A 18 12.73 -16.82 16.43
CA THR A 18 11.50 -16.04 16.39
C THR A 18 11.47 -15.15 15.14
N ASN A 19 12.58 -14.49 14.81
CA ASN A 19 12.69 -13.68 13.60
C ASN A 19 12.64 -14.55 12.32
N TYR A 20 13.27 -15.72 12.34
CA TYR A 20 13.24 -16.64 11.20
C TYR A 20 11.85 -17.25 10.98
N LEU A 21 11.17 -17.67 12.05
CA LEU A 21 9.79 -18.17 11.97
C LEU A 21 8.79 -17.07 11.59
N SER A 22 9.06 -15.80 11.94
CA SER A 22 8.29 -14.65 11.48
C SER A 22 8.51 -14.36 9.99
N SER A 23 9.66 -14.77 9.42
CA SER A 23 9.98 -14.55 8.02
C SER A 23 9.59 -15.72 7.09
N THR A 24 9.38 -16.92 7.64
CA THR A 24 9.04 -18.14 6.89
C THR A 24 7.63 -18.67 7.16
N GLY A 25 6.92 -18.09 8.11
CA GLY A 25 5.56 -18.51 8.50
C GLY A 25 4.51 -17.88 7.61
N GLU A 26 3.99 -18.63 6.67
CA GLU A 26 2.63 -18.50 6.15
C GLU A 26 1.63 -18.55 7.31
N THR A 27 1.38 -17.42 7.92
CA THR A 27 0.13 -17.19 8.68
C THR A 27 -0.10 -15.70 8.78
N SER A 28 -1.06 -15.22 7.99
CA SER A 28 -1.91 -14.06 8.24
C SER A 28 -1.42 -13.08 9.33
N THR A 29 -0.45 -12.28 9.05
CA THR A 29 -0.25 -11.06 9.80
C THR A 29 -1.19 -9.98 9.26
N ALA A 30 -2.48 -10.21 9.41
CA ALA A 30 -3.52 -9.20 9.28
C ALA A 30 -3.34 -8.08 10.33
N GLU A 31 -2.44 -8.25 11.30
CA GLU A 31 -2.26 -7.33 12.42
C GLU A 31 -1.25 -6.19 12.20
N LYS A 32 -0.51 -6.17 11.10
CA LYS A 32 0.38 -5.04 10.76
C LYS A 32 0.09 -4.56 9.35
N GLY A 33 -1.02 -3.83 9.15
CA GLY A 33 -1.29 -2.96 8.01
C GLY A 33 -0.56 -3.32 6.71
N GLY A 34 -0.70 -4.57 6.21
CA GLY A 34 0.00 -5.04 5.02
C GLY A 34 -0.64 -4.48 3.74
N CYS A 35 0.16 -4.08 2.78
CA CYS A 35 -0.29 -3.69 1.44
C CYS A 35 -0.55 -4.94 0.60
N LEU A 36 -1.57 -5.76 0.95
CA LEU A 36 -1.80 -7.11 0.40
C LEU A 36 -1.84 -7.12 -1.13
N ILE A 37 -2.66 -6.24 -1.74
CA ILE A 37 -2.78 -6.12 -3.20
C ILE A 37 -1.43 -5.73 -3.82
N ALA A 38 -0.77 -4.70 -3.30
CA ALA A 38 0.53 -4.28 -3.84
C ALA A 38 1.59 -5.38 -3.65
N THR A 39 1.60 -6.08 -2.50
CA THR A 39 2.53 -7.19 -2.26
C THR A 39 2.29 -8.34 -3.24
N ALA A 40 1.03 -8.71 -3.51
CA ALA A 40 0.69 -9.72 -4.49
C ALA A 40 1.05 -9.29 -5.92
N ALA A 41 0.74 -8.03 -6.28
CA ALA A 41 1.07 -7.46 -7.58
C ALA A 41 2.57 -7.44 -7.85
N TYR A 42 3.38 -6.93 -6.93
CA TYR A 42 4.83 -6.81 -7.09
C TYR A 42 5.62 -8.04 -6.62
N GLY A 43 4.96 -9.02 -6.01
CA GLY A 43 5.51 -10.33 -5.66
C GLY A 43 6.35 -10.36 -4.39
N SER A 44 6.55 -9.25 -3.70
CA SER A 44 7.34 -9.17 -2.48
C SER A 44 6.95 -7.99 -1.62
N GLU A 45 6.96 -8.17 -0.31
CA GLU A 45 6.87 -7.06 0.66
C GLU A 45 8.05 -6.10 0.58
N MET A 46 9.20 -6.57 0.09
CA MET A 46 10.42 -5.79 -0.09
C MET A 46 10.48 -5.05 -1.43
N ALA A 47 9.46 -5.20 -2.28
CA ALA A 47 9.39 -4.45 -3.53
C ALA A 47 9.39 -2.93 -3.26
N PRO A 48 10.13 -2.12 -4.04
CA PRO A 48 10.25 -0.68 -3.80
C PRO A 48 8.89 0.04 -3.74
N GLN A 49 7.92 -0.41 -4.53
CA GLN A 49 6.57 0.13 -4.55
C GLN A 49 5.81 -0.14 -3.24
N VAL A 50 6.00 -1.32 -2.66
CA VAL A 50 5.39 -1.69 -1.38
C VAL A 50 6.05 -0.93 -0.24
N GLN A 51 7.38 -0.78 -0.29
CA GLN A 51 8.13 0.01 0.68
C GLN A 51 7.73 1.48 0.65
N LEU A 52 7.57 2.06 -0.54
CA LEU A 52 7.07 3.43 -0.70
C LEU A 52 5.69 3.63 -0.02
N LEU A 53 4.76 2.71 -0.24
CA LEU A 53 3.44 2.78 0.39
C LEU A 53 3.51 2.71 1.92
N ARG A 54 4.38 1.85 2.45
CA ARG A 54 4.62 1.73 3.89
C ARG A 54 5.27 2.98 4.46
N GLU A 55 6.28 3.51 3.77
CA GLU A 55 6.98 4.72 4.18
C GLU A 55 6.03 5.92 4.26
N ILE A 56 5.24 6.17 3.23
CA ILE A 56 4.24 7.24 3.24
C ILE A 56 3.22 7.03 4.35
N ARG A 57 2.71 5.81 4.53
CA ARG A 57 1.79 5.50 5.61
C ARG A 57 2.40 5.80 6.98
N ASP A 58 3.59 5.29 7.24
CA ASP A 58 4.19 5.29 8.58
C ASP A 58 4.83 6.65 8.92
N ASN A 59 5.47 7.29 7.96
CA ASN A 59 6.25 8.51 8.17
C ASN A 59 5.47 9.80 7.84
N THR A 60 4.34 9.70 7.14
CA THR A 60 3.54 10.88 6.78
C THR A 60 2.13 10.78 7.35
N VAL A 61 1.38 9.75 6.96
CA VAL A 61 -0.06 9.67 7.31
C VAL A 61 -0.27 9.40 8.79
N LEU A 62 0.42 8.43 9.38
CA LEU A 62 0.26 8.05 10.78
C LEU A 62 0.87 9.03 11.78
N GLN A 63 1.57 10.07 11.33
CA GLN A 63 2.13 11.10 12.20
C GLN A 63 1.08 12.11 12.68
N THR A 64 -0.11 12.09 12.11
CA THR A 64 -1.20 13.03 12.44
C THR A 64 -2.44 12.29 12.95
N THR A 65 -3.26 12.97 13.77
CA THR A 65 -4.51 12.42 14.30
C THR A 65 -5.52 12.15 13.17
N SER A 66 -5.62 13.07 12.22
CA SER A 66 -6.50 12.94 11.04
C SER A 66 -6.08 11.76 10.17
N GLY A 67 -4.78 11.61 9.92
CA GLY A 67 -4.23 10.49 9.16
C GLY A 67 -4.43 9.14 9.85
N THR A 68 -4.23 9.07 11.17
CA THR A 68 -4.48 7.86 11.96
C THR A 68 -5.96 7.46 11.91
N THR A 69 -6.87 8.42 12.04
CA THR A 69 -8.32 8.19 11.94
C THR A 69 -8.70 7.71 10.55
N PHE A 70 -8.17 8.36 9.50
CA PHE A 70 -8.35 7.92 8.11
C PHE A 70 -7.87 6.48 7.90
N MET A 71 -6.65 6.16 8.35
CA MET A 71 -6.08 4.81 8.19
C MET A 71 -6.86 3.74 8.94
N SER A 72 -7.44 4.06 10.09
CA SER A 72 -8.32 3.13 10.80
C SER A 72 -9.55 2.75 9.97
N GLY A 73 -10.26 3.72 9.41
CA GLY A 73 -11.41 3.49 8.54
C GLY A 73 -11.00 2.83 7.21
N PHE A 74 -9.92 3.29 6.61
CA PHE A 74 -9.38 2.73 5.38
C PHE A 74 -8.98 1.25 5.56
N ASN A 75 -8.30 0.90 6.62
CA ASN A 75 -7.91 -0.48 6.89
C ASN A 75 -9.11 -1.40 7.02
N GLN A 76 -10.14 -0.98 7.76
CA GLN A 76 -11.37 -1.75 7.91
C GLN A 76 -12.04 -2.03 6.54
N PHE A 77 -12.12 -1.02 5.69
CA PHE A 77 -12.65 -1.15 4.33
C PHE A 77 -11.72 -2.03 3.47
N TYR A 78 -10.42 -1.71 3.43
CA TYR A 78 -9.43 -2.38 2.60
C TYR A 78 -9.34 -3.88 2.88
N TYR A 79 -9.27 -4.29 4.14
CA TYR A 79 -9.19 -5.70 4.51
C TYR A 79 -10.48 -6.49 4.27
N SER A 80 -11.59 -5.83 4.01
CA SER A 80 -12.84 -6.53 3.65
C SER A 80 -12.77 -7.19 2.26
N PHE A 81 -11.92 -6.71 1.36
CA PHE A 81 -11.82 -7.23 -0.02
C PHE A 81 -10.39 -7.57 -0.46
N SER A 82 -9.37 -6.94 0.12
CA SER A 82 -7.97 -7.09 -0.36
C SER A 82 -7.42 -8.51 -0.31
N PRO A 83 -7.77 -9.40 0.65
CA PRO A 83 -7.31 -10.79 0.62
C PRO A 83 -7.77 -11.53 -0.64
N GLN A 84 -9.05 -11.37 -1.02
CA GLN A 84 -9.61 -12.02 -2.21
C GLN A 84 -8.95 -11.54 -3.50
N ILE A 85 -8.68 -10.23 -3.59
CA ILE A 85 -7.96 -9.65 -4.74
C ILE A 85 -6.53 -10.19 -4.80
N ALA A 86 -5.81 -10.20 -3.68
CA ALA A 86 -4.44 -10.70 -3.60
C ALA A 86 -4.33 -12.19 -3.94
N ASP A 87 -5.30 -13.01 -3.52
CA ASP A 87 -5.33 -14.43 -3.87
C ASP A 87 -5.57 -14.62 -5.37
N TYR A 88 -6.52 -13.86 -5.95
CA TYR A 88 -6.77 -13.91 -7.39
C TYR A 88 -5.57 -13.44 -8.23
N GLU A 89 -4.80 -12.45 -7.76
CA GLU A 89 -3.55 -12.02 -8.38
C GLU A 89 -2.49 -13.12 -8.42
N ARG A 90 -2.41 -13.93 -7.35
CA ARG A 90 -1.46 -15.05 -7.27
C ARG A 90 -1.79 -16.16 -8.28
N GLU A 91 -3.06 -16.38 -8.52
CA GLU A 91 -3.55 -17.41 -9.42
C GLU A 91 -3.59 -16.97 -10.89
N ASN A 92 -3.73 -15.67 -11.16
CA ASN A 92 -3.94 -15.13 -12.49
C ASN A 92 -2.87 -14.08 -12.88
N PRO A 93 -1.83 -14.47 -13.66
CA PRO A 93 -0.76 -13.56 -14.07
C PRO A 93 -1.25 -12.35 -14.88
N VAL A 94 -2.29 -12.52 -15.71
CA VAL A 94 -2.85 -11.42 -16.52
C VAL A 94 -3.52 -10.39 -15.60
N PHE A 95 -4.30 -10.84 -14.65
CA PHE A 95 -4.94 -9.97 -13.67
C PHE A 95 -3.90 -9.22 -12.83
N LYS A 96 -2.85 -9.90 -12.41
CA LYS A 96 -1.71 -9.30 -11.71
C LYS A 96 -1.08 -8.13 -12.47
N GLU A 97 -0.86 -8.28 -13.78
CA GLU A 97 -0.31 -7.19 -14.61
C GLU A 97 -1.31 -6.03 -14.75
N ILE A 98 -2.61 -6.30 -14.87
CA ILE A 98 -3.64 -5.27 -14.88
C ILE A 98 -3.63 -4.47 -13.57
N VAL A 99 -3.51 -5.14 -12.43
CA VAL A 99 -3.43 -4.47 -11.12
C VAL A 99 -2.18 -3.62 -11.01
N LYS A 100 -1.00 -4.09 -11.47
CA LYS A 100 0.23 -3.27 -11.50
C LYS A 100 0.03 -1.98 -12.30
N VAL A 101 -0.52 -2.09 -13.50
CA VAL A 101 -0.80 -0.92 -14.35
C VAL A 101 -1.77 0.03 -13.65
N SER A 102 -2.81 -0.52 -13.00
CA SER A 102 -3.78 0.26 -12.25
C SER A 102 -3.18 0.95 -11.02
N LEU A 103 -2.22 0.34 -10.34
CA LEU A 103 -1.53 0.94 -9.18
C LEU A 103 -0.54 2.04 -9.58
N THR A 104 -0.04 2.05 -10.81
CA THR A 104 0.98 3.00 -11.26
C THR A 104 0.58 4.47 -11.08
N PRO A 105 -0.61 4.94 -11.52
CA PRO A 105 -1.01 6.34 -11.30
C PRO A 105 -1.16 6.68 -9.81
N LEU A 106 -1.67 5.75 -9.00
CA LEU A 106 -1.78 5.92 -7.56
C LEU A 106 -0.40 6.10 -6.92
N LEU A 107 0.55 5.21 -7.21
CA LEU A 107 1.92 5.31 -6.71
C LEU A 107 2.58 6.62 -7.15
N THR A 108 2.41 7.02 -8.40
CA THR A 108 2.95 8.28 -8.93
C THR A 108 2.36 9.49 -8.18
N SER A 109 1.05 9.50 -7.93
CA SER A 109 0.42 10.59 -7.17
C SER A 109 0.89 10.64 -5.71
N LEU A 110 1.12 9.48 -5.09
CA LEU A 110 1.62 9.38 -3.73
C LEU A 110 3.08 9.80 -3.59
N THR A 111 3.90 9.64 -4.62
CA THR A 111 5.29 10.15 -4.58
C THR A 111 5.36 11.67 -4.43
N LEU A 112 4.29 12.40 -4.77
CA LEU A 112 4.23 13.85 -4.54
C LEU A 112 4.33 14.20 -3.05
N LEU A 113 3.87 13.32 -2.15
CA LEU A 113 4.00 13.52 -0.70
C LEU A 113 5.47 13.51 -0.21
N ASN A 114 6.37 12.85 -0.95
CA ASN A 114 7.78 12.83 -0.60
C ASN A 114 8.51 14.16 -0.90
N TYR A 115 7.87 15.04 -1.67
CA TYR A 115 8.43 16.36 -2.01
C TYR A 115 7.85 17.50 -1.18
N VAL A 116 6.97 17.16 -0.23
CA VAL A 116 6.27 18.14 0.60
C VAL A 116 6.52 17.79 2.06
N ASP A 117 7.03 18.75 2.82
CA ASP A 117 7.10 18.61 4.27
C ASP A 117 5.68 18.73 4.83
N VAL A 118 5.18 17.66 5.45
CA VAL A 118 3.84 17.59 6.02
C VAL A 118 3.97 17.56 7.54
N ASP A 119 4.03 18.73 8.13
CA ASP A 119 4.28 18.90 9.56
C ASP A 119 3.02 19.28 10.36
N SER A 120 1.87 19.46 9.69
CA SER A 120 0.64 19.91 10.33
C SER A 120 -0.60 19.12 9.92
N GLU A 121 -1.60 19.11 10.81
CA GLU A 121 -2.92 18.48 10.55
C GLU A 121 -3.62 19.07 9.31
N GLN A 122 -3.48 20.38 9.07
CA GLN A 122 -4.08 21.05 7.91
C GLN A 122 -3.41 20.64 6.62
N GLU A 123 -2.10 20.46 6.61
CA GLU A 123 -1.33 20.03 5.44
C GLU A 123 -1.66 18.60 5.05
N ILE A 124 -1.70 17.66 6.01
CA ILE A 124 -2.06 16.27 5.72
C ILE A 124 -3.49 16.16 5.16
N LEU A 125 -4.42 16.95 5.68
CA LEU A 125 -5.79 17.01 5.17
C LEU A 125 -5.83 17.60 3.76
N GLY A 126 -5.12 18.72 3.52
CA GLY A 126 -5.08 19.39 2.22
C GLY A 126 -4.46 18.51 1.13
N TYR A 127 -3.26 18.00 1.37
CA TYR A 127 -2.58 17.11 0.43
C TYR A 127 -3.28 15.77 0.27
N GLY A 128 -3.78 15.18 1.36
CA GLY A 128 -4.52 13.92 1.32
C GLY A 128 -5.80 14.03 0.48
N ILE A 129 -6.62 15.07 0.71
CA ILE A 129 -7.81 15.34 -0.10
C ILE A 129 -7.42 15.62 -1.55
N GLY A 130 -6.37 16.41 -1.79
CA GLY A 130 -5.86 16.70 -3.13
C GLY A 130 -5.47 15.44 -3.90
N ILE A 131 -4.76 14.51 -3.27
CA ILE A 131 -4.37 13.24 -3.88
C ILE A 131 -5.58 12.34 -4.13
N ILE A 132 -6.54 12.29 -3.23
CA ILE A 132 -7.79 11.54 -3.45
C ILE A 132 -8.54 12.10 -4.66
N LEU A 133 -8.72 13.40 -4.76
CA LEU A 133 -9.39 14.05 -5.89
C LEU A 133 -8.62 13.84 -7.20
N LEU A 134 -7.28 13.91 -7.17
CA LEU A 134 -6.43 13.63 -8.32
C LEU A 134 -6.63 12.20 -8.82
N ASN A 135 -6.65 11.22 -7.92
CA ASN A 135 -6.88 9.83 -8.27
C ASN A 135 -8.30 9.60 -8.82
N ILE A 136 -9.32 10.20 -8.21
CA ILE A 136 -10.70 10.17 -8.76
C ILE A 136 -10.69 10.73 -10.19
N GLY A 137 -10.00 11.85 -10.43
CA GLY A 137 -9.85 12.43 -11.75
C GLY A 137 -9.19 11.47 -12.75
N MET A 138 -8.09 10.84 -12.37
CA MET A 138 -7.35 9.92 -13.24
C MET A 138 -8.13 8.63 -13.55
N TYR A 139 -8.80 8.05 -12.58
CA TYR A 139 -9.45 6.74 -12.76
C TYR A 139 -10.88 6.82 -13.29
N PHE A 140 -11.56 7.92 -13.11
CA PHE A 140 -12.97 8.07 -13.52
C PHE A 140 -13.17 9.17 -14.56
N VAL A 141 -12.67 10.38 -14.32
CA VAL A 141 -12.94 11.54 -15.20
C VAL A 141 -12.20 11.41 -16.53
N ALA A 142 -10.92 11.06 -16.51
CA ALA A 142 -10.11 10.95 -17.73
C ALA A 142 -10.62 9.85 -18.68
N PRO A 143 -10.92 8.60 -18.24
CA PRO A 143 -11.51 7.59 -19.11
C PRO A 143 -12.90 7.99 -19.63
N ALA A 144 -13.75 8.59 -18.79
CA ALA A 144 -15.07 9.04 -19.21
C ALA A 144 -14.98 10.12 -20.29
N ALA A 145 -14.10 11.11 -20.11
CA ALA A 145 -13.84 12.15 -21.10
C ALA A 145 -13.32 11.58 -22.44
N ALA A 146 -12.39 10.61 -22.36
CA ALA A 146 -11.87 9.92 -23.54
C ALA A 146 -12.97 9.18 -24.32
N ILE A 147 -13.85 8.44 -23.63
CA ILE A 147 -14.99 7.73 -24.24
C ILE A 147 -15.94 8.72 -24.93
N ILE A 148 -16.27 9.83 -24.26
CA ILE A 148 -17.14 10.88 -24.82
C ILE A 148 -16.49 11.51 -26.06
N ALA A 149 -15.21 11.82 -26.02
CA ALA A 149 -14.47 12.40 -27.14
C ALA A 149 -14.45 11.48 -28.36
N ILE A 150 -14.20 10.19 -28.16
CA ILE A 150 -14.23 9.17 -29.21
C ILE A 150 -15.64 9.05 -29.82
N LYS A 151 -16.67 8.95 -28.97
CA LYS A 151 -18.06 8.87 -29.41
C LYS A 151 -18.48 10.09 -30.24
N ASN A 152 -18.06 11.28 -29.84
CA ASN A 152 -18.36 12.54 -30.58
C ASN A 152 -17.62 12.59 -31.91
N LYS A 153 -16.39 12.05 -32.00
CA LYS A 153 -15.61 11.98 -33.24
C LYS A 153 -16.28 11.04 -34.25
N ILE A 154 -16.74 9.88 -33.79
CA ILE A 154 -17.44 8.88 -34.64
C ILE A 154 -18.76 9.44 -35.18
N LYS A 155 -19.51 10.23 -34.40
CA LYS A 155 -20.77 10.85 -34.84
C LYS A 155 -20.59 11.95 -35.89
N ARG A 156 -19.38 12.50 -36.02
CA ARG A 156 -19.08 13.58 -36.98
C ARG A 156 -18.54 13.11 -38.33
N GLN A 157 -18.27 11.78 -38.44
CA GLN A 157 -17.93 11.10 -39.70
C GLN A 157 -19.18 10.46 -40.31
#